data_6afd4b015623985ceac639fdac00aa87
#
_entry.id   6afd4b015623985ceac639fdac00aa87
#
_cell.length_a   1.000
_cell.length_b   1.000
_cell.length_c   1.000
_cell.angle_alpha   90.00
_cell.angle_beta   90.00
_cell.angle_gamma   90.00
#
_symmetry.space_group_name_H-M   'P 1'
#
loop_
_entity.id
_entity.type
_entity.pdbx_description
1 polymer ?
#
loop_
_entity_poly.entity_id
_entity_poly.type
_entity_poly.pdbx_seq_one_letter_code
_entity_poly.pdbx_strand_id
1 'polypeptide(L)'
;MKKLNITLLATTAVLATALLSACGSNQSSSTSTTKLKAGSFDVAYKNPDKAIKGGDLKVAYQSDSPMKAEWLAGLENDATFAAMASPAGGLDGIFFTNSAFKFINGGPANISLDDSAKTATITLRKDLKWSDGSQVTAKDYEFTYETIANPAYGSDRWTDSLANIVGLSDYHTGKAKTISGITFPDGENGKVIKIQFKEMTPGMTQSGNGYFLETVTPYQYLKDVAPKDLASSPKTTTKPLVTGPFKPANVVAGESIKYVPNPYYWGEKPKLNSITYETVSTNKSVDALSY
;
A
#
# COMPACT_ATOMS: atom_id res chain seq x y z
N MET A 1 -65.19 -12.35 31.81
CA MET A 1 -66.06 -12.09 30.64
C MET A 1 -65.34 -11.29 29.60
N LYS A 2 -65.50 -11.70 28.36
CA LYS A 2 -65.13 -11.15 27.06
C LYS A 2 -63.69 -11.46 26.58
N LYS A 3 -63.67 -12.51 25.74
CA LYS A 3 -62.68 -12.84 24.72
C LYS A 3 -62.63 -11.70 23.72
N LEU A 4 -61.43 -11.27 23.32
CA LEU A 4 -61.23 -10.46 22.13
C LEU A 4 -60.31 -11.20 21.17
N ASN A 5 -60.84 -11.45 20.00
CA ASN A 5 -60.30 -12.27 18.93
C ASN A 5 -59.08 -11.62 18.31
N ILE A 6 -58.01 -12.38 18.18
CA ILE A 6 -56.88 -12.14 17.30
C ILE A 6 -57.29 -12.60 15.89
N THR A 7 -57.60 -11.65 15.02
CA THR A 7 -57.68 -11.90 13.58
C THR A 7 -57.38 -10.57 12.91
N LEU A 8 -56.10 -10.33 12.58
CA LEU A 8 -55.63 -9.44 11.52
C LEU A 8 -54.13 -9.37 11.53
N LEU A 9 -53.44 -10.30 10.86
CA LEU A 9 -52.05 -10.16 10.43
C LEU A 9 -51.73 -11.26 9.42
N ALA A 10 -52.38 -11.18 8.28
CA ALA A 10 -52.06 -12.05 7.13
C ALA A 10 -52.38 -11.35 5.80
N THR A 11 -51.94 -10.09 5.59
CA THR A 11 -52.14 -9.41 4.29
C THR A 11 -51.08 -8.34 3.97
N THR A 12 -49.81 -8.55 4.34
CA THR A 12 -48.73 -7.63 3.90
C THR A 12 -47.49 -8.34 3.39
N ALA A 13 -47.58 -9.56 2.91
CA ALA A 13 -46.45 -10.32 2.39
C ALA A 13 -46.51 -10.64 0.89
N VAL A 14 -47.33 -9.96 0.09
CA VAL A 14 -47.49 -10.26 -1.35
C VAL A 14 -47.22 -9.08 -2.29
N LEU A 15 -46.68 -7.99 -1.84
CA LEU A 15 -46.44 -6.81 -2.72
C LEU A 15 -44.94 -6.46 -2.94
N ALA A 16 -43.98 -7.36 -2.68
CA ALA A 16 -42.58 -7.10 -2.89
C ALA A 16 -41.90 -7.93 -4.02
N THR A 17 -42.68 -8.65 -4.85
CA THR A 17 -42.11 -9.52 -5.90
C THR A 17 -42.50 -9.13 -7.35
N ALA A 18 -43.00 -7.93 -7.58
CA ALA A 18 -43.52 -7.53 -8.90
C ALA A 18 -42.76 -6.37 -9.57
N LEU A 19 -41.48 -6.07 -9.23
CA LEU A 19 -40.75 -4.99 -9.87
C LEU A 19 -39.39 -5.42 -10.47
N LEU A 20 -39.17 -6.68 -10.81
CA LEU A 20 -37.94 -7.16 -11.48
C LEU A 20 -38.23 -7.92 -12.78
N SER A 21 -39.26 -7.53 -13.51
CA SER A 21 -39.54 -8.11 -14.84
C SER A 21 -39.79 -7.03 -15.89
N ALA A 22 -38.80 -6.22 -16.16
CA ALA A 22 -38.79 -5.32 -17.30
C ALA A 22 -37.40 -5.27 -17.94
N CYS A 23 -36.99 -6.34 -18.60
CA CYS A 23 -36.14 -6.38 -19.77
C CYS A 23 -36.31 -7.75 -20.41
N GLY A 24 -37.36 -7.86 -21.22
CA GLY A 24 -37.62 -9.03 -22.02
C GLY A 24 -37.14 -8.83 -23.43
N SER A 25 -36.37 -9.74 -23.95
CA SER A 25 -36.48 -10.18 -25.33
C SER A 25 -36.11 -11.64 -25.38
N ASN A 26 -37.08 -12.44 -25.88
CA ASN A 26 -36.97 -13.88 -26.10
C ASN A 26 -35.68 -14.23 -26.88
N GLN A 27 -34.76 -14.89 -26.23
CA GLN A 27 -33.93 -15.90 -26.86
C GLN A 27 -33.71 -17.01 -25.84
N SER A 28 -34.26 -18.17 -26.14
CA SER A 28 -33.99 -19.43 -25.42
C SER A 28 -32.54 -19.81 -25.69
N SER A 29 -31.61 -19.30 -24.90
CA SER A 29 -30.28 -19.86 -24.74
C SER A 29 -30.23 -20.51 -23.36
N SER A 30 -30.07 -21.82 -23.35
CA SER A 30 -29.80 -22.60 -22.15
C SER A 30 -28.53 -22.06 -21.51
N THR A 31 -28.68 -21.11 -20.60
CA THR A 31 -27.57 -20.62 -19.77
C THR A 31 -27.26 -21.73 -18.77
N SER A 32 -26.28 -22.56 -19.10
CA SER A 32 -25.67 -23.42 -18.10
C SER A 32 -25.04 -22.48 -17.06
N THR A 33 -25.68 -22.35 -15.90
CA THR A 33 -25.05 -21.71 -14.74
C THR A 33 -23.87 -22.60 -14.32
N THR A 34 -22.71 -22.38 -14.94
CA THR A 34 -21.47 -22.99 -14.48
C THR A 34 -21.21 -22.44 -13.10
N LYS A 35 -21.43 -23.26 -12.06
CA LYS A 35 -21.03 -22.90 -10.70
C LYS A 35 -19.53 -22.69 -10.72
N LEU A 36 -19.09 -21.43 -10.58
CA LEU A 36 -17.68 -21.10 -10.43
C LEU A 36 -17.18 -21.81 -9.16
N LYS A 37 -16.21 -22.72 -9.33
CA LYS A 37 -15.56 -23.38 -8.19
C LYS A 37 -14.62 -22.37 -7.53
N ALA A 38 -14.49 -22.42 -6.21
CA ALA A 38 -13.44 -21.73 -5.51
C ALA A 38 -12.07 -22.10 -6.16
N GLY A 39 -11.25 -21.11 -6.50
CA GLY A 39 -9.99 -21.32 -7.24
C GLY A 39 -10.12 -21.29 -8.77
N SER A 40 -11.32 -21.11 -9.35
CA SER A 40 -11.48 -20.98 -10.81
C SER A 40 -10.87 -19.68 -11.39
N PHE A 41 -10.44 -18.78 -10.53
CA PHE A 41 -9.69 -17.57 -10.87
C PHE A 41 -8.16 -17.72 -10.67
N ASP A 42 -7.68 -18.86 -10.15
CA ASP A 42 -6.27 -19.21 -10.10
C ASP A 42 -5.79 -19.54 -11.51
N VAL A 43 -5.82 -18.56 -12.38
CA VAL A 43 -5.21 -18.68 -13.71
C VAL A 43 -3.71 -18.41 -13.55
N ALA A 44 -2.96 -19.45 -13.24
CA ALA A 44 -1.52 -19.40 -13.43
C ALA A 44 -1.25 -19.24 -14.94
N TYR A 45 -1.02 -17.99 -15.37
CA TYR A 45 -0.56 -17.73 -16.73
C TYR A 45 0.82 -18.37 -16.90
N LYS A 46 0.87 -19.48 -17.61
CA LYS A 46 2.11 -20.12 -18.01
C LYS A 46 2.52 -19.53 -19.35
N ASN A 47 3.40 -18.54 -19.33
CA ASN A 47 4.10 -18.17 -20.54
C ASN A 47 5.11 -19.30 -20.83
N PRO A 48 4.97 -20.08 -21.92
CA PRO A 48 5.88 -21.16 -22.25
C PRO A 48 7.25 -20.63 -22.69
N ASP A 49 7.33 -19.37 -23.10
CA ASP A 49 8.54 -18.75 -23.58
C ASP A 49 9.43 -18.28 -22.46
N LYS A 50 10.74 -18.40 -22.63
CA LYS A 50 11.71 -17.84 -21.70
C LYS A 50 11.64 -16.31 -21.79
N ALA A 51 11.46 -15.66 -20.64
CA ALA A 51 11.54 -14.21 -20.57
C ALA A 51 12.90 -13.72 -21.08
N ILE A 52 12.87 -12.90 -22.11
CA ILE A 52 14.07 -12.27 -22.68
C ILE A 52 14.50 -11.06 -21.85
N LYS A 53 15.80 -10.74 -21.91
CA LYS A 53 16.35 -9.54 -21.27
C LYS A 53 16.25 -8.36 -22.23
N GLY A 54 15.93 -7.19 -21.71
CA GLY A 54 15.84 -5.94 -22.46
C GLY A 54 14.38 -5.54 -22.76
N GLY A 55 14.25 -4.54 -23.60
CA GLY A 55 12.97 -3.94 -23.95
C GLY A 55 12.56 -2.81 -23.00
N ASP A 56 11.76 -1.89 -23.54
CA ASP A 56 11.21 -0.73 -22.85
C ASP A 56 9.67 -0.84 -22.88
N LEU A 57 9.05 -0.79 -21.71
CA LEU A 57 7.60 -0.86 -21.59
C LEU A 57 7.05 0.56 -21.45
N LYS A 58 6.06 0.91 -22.26
CA LYS A 58 5.25 2.11 -22.08
C LYS A 58 3.85 1.72 -21.66
N VAL A 59 3.32 2.43 -20.66
CA VAL A 59 1.99 2.21 -20.10
C VAL A 59 1.25 3.54 -20.08
N ALA A 60 0.15 3.62 -20.82
CA ALA A 60 -0.76 4.76 -20.74
C ALA A 60 -1.72 4.54 -19.55
N TYR A 61 -1.79 5.50 -18.65
CA TYR A 61 -2.73 5.53 -17.54
C TYR A 61 -3.74 6.64 -17.74
N GLN A 62 -5.01 6.27 -17.93
CA GLN A 62 -6.07 7.24 -18.15
C GLN A 62 -6.41 7.98 -16.86
N SER A 63 -6.19 9.28 -16.85
CA SER A 63 -6.56 10.16 -15.74
C SER A 63 -6.75 11.59 -16.25
N ASP A 64 -7.84 12.23 -15.82
CA ASP A 64 -8.08 13.66 -16.05
C ASP A 64 -7.56 14.52 -14.89
N SER A 65 -7.02 13.90 -13.85
CA SER A 65 -6.38 14.59 -12.73
C SER A 65 -4.86 14.53 -12.86
N PRO A 66 -4.16 15.66 -12.68
CA PRO A 66 -2.71 15.69 -12.65
C PRO A 66 -2.15 14.79 -11.53
N MET A 67 -1.17 13.97 -11.86
CA MET A 67 -0.46 13.14 -10.89
C MET A 67 0.36 14.02 -9.93
N LYS A 68 0.19 13.79 -8.63
CA LYS A 68 1.04 14.37 -7.58
C LYS A 68 2.10 13.33 -7.21
N ALA A 69 3.29 13.43 -7.79
CA ALA A 69 4.36 12.53 -7.46
C ALA A 69 4.85 12.81 -6.03
N GLU A 70 4.56 11.90 -5.09
CA GLU A 70 4.99 11.98 -3.70
C GLU A 70 5.37 10.58 -3.20
N TRP A 71 6.68 10.31 -3.12
CA TRP A 71 7.22 9.02 -2.65
C TRP A 71 7.39 8.99 -1.13
N LEU A 72 6.34 9.31 -0.41
CA LEU A 72 6.21 9.00 1.02
C LEU A 72 5.24 7.84 1.14
N ALA A 73 5.71 6.65 0.77
CA ALA A 73 4.90 5.46 0.57
C ALA A 73 3.96 5.19 1.75
N GLY A 74 2.67 5.00 1.44
CA GLY A 74 1.61 4.87 2.43
C GLY A 74 1.20 6.20 3.09
N LEU A 75 1.80 7.32 2.73
CA LEU A 75 1.50 8.64 3.28
C LEU A 75 0.81 9.54 2.26
N GLU A 76 1.06 9.32 0.97
CA GLU A 76 0.42 10.07 -0.09
C GLU A 76 -1.03 9.57 -0.34
N ASN A 77 -1.86 10.41 -0.88
CA ASN A 77 -3.29 10.15 -1.12
C ASN A 77 -3.69 10.40 -2.60
N ASP A 78 -2.77 10.17 -3.53
CA ASP A 78 -3.01 10.31 -4.97
C ASP A 78 -3.13 8.93 -5.64
N ALA A 79 -4.37 8.53 -5.98
CA ALA A 79 -4.65 7.26 -6.62
C ALA A 79 -3.99 7.12 -8.00
N THR A 80 -3.86 8.23 -8.76
CA THR A 80 -3.19 8.24 -10.07
C THR A 80 -1.71 7.93 -9.90
N PHE A 81 -1.06 8.60 -8.95
CA PHE A 81 0.34 8.35 -8.62
C PHE A 81 0.55 6.92 -8.12
N ALA A 82 -0.28 6.45 -7.17
CA ALA A 82 -0.19 5.09 -6.64
C ALA A 82 -0.30 4.03 -7.74
N ALA A 83 -1.22 4.22 -8.71
CA ALA A 83 -1.37 3.31 -9.85
C ALA A 83 -0.17 3.30 -10.80
N MET A 84 0.58 4.39 -10.90
CA MET A 84 1.80 4.49 -11.72
C MET A 84 3.06 4.05 -10.97
N ALA A 85 3.09 4.17 -9.65
CA ALA A 85 4.27 3.88 -8.84
C ALA A 85 4.30 2.43 -8.32
N SER A 86 3.18 1.89 -7.84
CA SER A 86 3.11 0.55 -7.25
C SER A 86 3.52 -0.58 -8.20
N PRO A 87 3.07 -0.63 -9.49
CA PRO A 87 3.43 -1.73 -10.38
C PRO A 87 4.93 -1.79 -10.71
N ALA A 88 5.64 -0.65 -10.63
CA ALA A 88 7.10 -0.59 -10.77
C ALA A 88 7.85 -0.88 -9.46
N GLY A 89 7.12 -1.10 -8.35
CA GLY A 89 7.70 -1.29 -7.03
C GLY A 89 8.20 0.02 -6.39
N GLY A 90 7.71 1.17 -6.84
CA GLY A 90 8.08 2.47 -6.28
C GLY A 90 7.47 2.73 -4.90
N LEU A 91 6.40 2.01 -4.57
CA LEU A 91 5.71 2.05 -3.27
C LEU A 91 5.69 0.66 -2.61
N ASP A 92 6.77 -0.11 -2.76
CA ASP A 92 6.82 -1.47 -2.24
C ASP A 92 6.65 -1.51 -0.71
N GLY A 93 5.74 -2.38 -0.28
CA GLY A 93 5.57 -2.72 1.12
C GLY A 93 6.73 -3.57 1.65
N ILE A 94 6.99 -3.48 2.95
CA ILE A 94 8.02 -4.30 3.62
C ILE A 94 7.50 -5.66 4.08
N PHE A 95 6.19 -5.86 4.14
CA PHE A 95 5.58 -7.12 4.53
C PHE A 95 4.98 -7.84 3.33
N PHE A 96 5.24 -9.13 3.21
CA PHE A 96 4.48 -9.98 2.32
C PHE A 96 3.15 -10.35 2.97
N THR A 97 2.13 -10.60 2.12
CA THR A 97 0.82 -11.05 2.56
C THR A 97 0.43 -12.35 1.88
N ASN A 98 -0.38 -13.16 2.56
CA ASN A 98 -1.06 -14.30 1.93
C ASN A 98 -2.36 -13.85 1.24
N SER A 99 -3.09 -14.79 0.63
CA SER A 99 -4.38 -14.53 -0.05
C SER A 99 -5.49 -13.99 0.86
N ALA A 100 -5.32 -14.09 2.19
CA ALA A 100 -6.22 -13.49 3.18
C ALA A 100 -5.70 -12.14 3.69
N PHE A 101 -4.72 -11.53 3.01
CA PHE A 101 -4.08 -10.26 3.39
C PHE A 101 -3.39 -10.27 4.76
N LYS A 102 -3.10 -11.44 5.32
CA LYS A 102 -2.35 -11.56 6.56
C LYS A 102 -0.85 -11.51 6.28
N PHE A 103 -0.09 -10.74 7.08
CA PHE A 103 1.36 -10.70 6.96
C PHE A 103 1.99 -12.09 7.13
N ILE A 104 2.93 -12.40 6.25
CA ILE A 104 3.76 -13.60 6.28
C ILE A 104 5.23 -13.22 6.23
N ASN A 105 6.07 -14.08 6.83
CA ASN A 105 7.52 -13.91 6.82
C ASN A 105 8.13 -14.30 5.47
N GLY A 106 9.34 -13.80 5.20
CA GLY A 106 10.11 -14.07 3.98
C GLY A 106 10.20 -12.89 3.01
N GLY A 107 9.52 -11.77 3.32
CA GLY A 107 9.59 -10.50 2.59
C GLY A 107 10.78 -9.61 3.03
N PRO A 108 10.73 -8.32 2.69
CA PRO A 108 11.69 -7.31 3.14
C PRO A 108 11.77 -7.19 4.67
N ALA A 109 10.67 -7.47 5.37
CA ALA A 109 10.62 -7.56 6.82
C ALA A 109 9.86 -8.81 7.27
N ASN A 110 10.23 -9.30 8.45
CA ASN A 110 9.51 -10.32 9.20
C ASN A 110 8.87 -9.67 10.43
N ILE A 111 7.73 -10.22 10.88
CA ILE A 111 7.02 -9.74 12.06
C ILE A 111 6.70 -10.91 12.99
N SER A 112 6.85 -10.69 14.30
CA SER A 112 6.38 -11.59 15.36
C SER A 112 5.69 -10.79 16.44
N LEU A 113 4.62 -11.37 17.02
CA LEU A 113 3.87 -10.78 18.13
C LEU A 113 4.17 -11.54 19.42
N ASP A 114 4.20 -10.82 20.52
CA ASP A 114 4.17 -11.36 21.88
C ASP A 114 2.97 -10.73 22.61
N ASP A 115 1.88 -11.49 22.68
CA ASP A 115 0.61 -11.01 23.27
C ASP A 115 0.76 -10.74 24.76
N SER A 116 1.58 -11.52 25.47
CA SER A 116 1.79 -11.37 26.92
C SER A 116 2.58 -10.11 27.25
N ALA A 117 3.58 -9.80 26.45
CA ALA A 117 4.38 -8.57 26.58
C ALA A 117 3.74 -7.37 25.88
N LYS A 118 2.65 -7.58 25.12
CA LYS A 118 2.01 -6.58 24.25
C LYS A 118 2.98 -5.94 23.28
N THR A 119 3.81 -6.73 22.62
CA THR A 119 4.85 -6.23 21.72
C THR A 119 4.79 -6.90 20.35
N ALA A 120 5.25 -6.14 19.35
CA ALA A 120 5.65 -6.69 18.06
C ALA A 120 7.14 -6.48 17.86
N THR A 121 7.80 -7.49 17.29
CA THR A 121 9.18 -7.37 16.81
C THR A 121 9.19 -7.46 15.30
N ILE A 122 9.74 -6.44 14.65
CA ILE A 122 9.91 -6.37 13.21
C ILE A 122 11.41 -6.49 12.94
N THR A 123 11.77 -7.40 12.02
CA THR A 123 13.15 -7.63 11.62
C THR A 123 13.29 -7.39 10.13
N LEU A 124 14.01 -6.33 9.76
CA LEU A 124 14.34 -6.02 8.39
C LEU A 124 15.40 -6.97 7.82
N ARG A 125 15.33 -7.28 6.55
CA ARG A 125 16.39 -8.04 5.86
C ARG A 125 17.74 -7.33 5.98
N LYS A 126 18.81 -8.08 6.13
CA LYS A 126 20.18 -7.55 6.24
C LYS A 126 20.62 -6.87 4.93
N ASP A 127 20.17 -7.38 3.80
CA ASP A 127 20.52 -6.92 2.44
C ASP A 127 19.50 -5.90 1.86
N LEU A 128 18.52 -5.46 2.66
CA LEU A 128 17.57 -4.43 2.25
C LEU A 128 18.26 -3.07 2.16
N LYS A 129 18.22 -2.47 0.96
CA LYS A 129 18.89 -1.21 0.63
C LYS A 129 17.95 -0.25 -0.09
N TRP A 130 18.23 1.01 0.09
CA TRP A 130 17.69 2.08 -0.75
C TRP A 130 18.30 2.06 -2.15
N SER A 131 17.66 2.74 -3.10
CA SER A 131 18.06 2.79 -4.51
C SER A 131 19.36 3.58 -4.79
N ASP A 132 19.94 4.21 -3.79
CA ASP A 132 21.27 4.81 -3.80
C ASP A 132 22.37 3.88 -3.24
N GLY A 133 21.98 2.72 -2.69
CA GLY A 133 22.87 1.73 -2.09
C GLY A 133 23.02 1.84 -0.59
N SER A 134 22.48 2.87 0.06
CA SER A 134 22.46 3.00 1.51
C SER A 134 21.56 1.91 2.15
N GLN A 135 21.86 1.55 3.40
CA GLN A 135 21.11 0.53 4.12
C GLN A 135 19.77 1.07 4.58
N VAL A 136 18.71 0.26 4.46
CA VAL A 136 17.46 0.49 5.19
C VAL A 136 17.67 0.07 6.63
N THR A 137 17.34 0.92 7.58
CA THR A 137 17.61 0.75 9.01
C THR A 137 16.33 0.72 9.84
N ALA A 138 16.47 0.34 11.10
CA ALA A 138 15.37 0.40 12.07
C ALA A 138 14.82 1.83 12.24
N LYS A 139 15.68 2.85 12.17
CA LYS A 139 15.28 4.27 12.22
C LYS A 139 14.42 4.70 11.03
N ASP A 140 14.65 4.15 9.84
CA ASP A 140 13.81 4.44 8.67
C ASP A 140 12.36 3.99 8.90
N TYR A 141 12.15 2.87 9.60
CA TYR A 141 10.82 2.39 9.92
C TYR A 141 10.13 3.26 11.00
N GLU A 142 10.84 3.62 12.07
CA GLU A 142 10.32 4.57 13.07
C GLU A 142 9.99 5.92 12.42
N PHE A 143 10.85 6.41 11.55
CA PHE A 143 10.66 7.71 10.89
C PHE A 143 9.38 7.78 10.07
N THR A 144 8.87 6.64 9.59
CA THR A 144 7.55 6.58 8.96
C THR A 144 6.44 6.93 9.95
N TYR A 145 6.51 6.41 11.18
CA TYR A 145 5.57 6.77 12.26
C TYR A 145 5.72 8.23 12.70
N GLU A 146 6.96 8.70 12.84
CA GLU A 146 7.24 10.10 13.16
C GLU A 146 6.63 11.04 12.11
N THR A 147 6.75 10.69 10.82
CA THR A 147 6.22 11.49 9.71
C THR A 147 4.69 11.54 9.76
N ILE A 148 4.00 10.38 9.85
CA ILE A 148 2.54 10.34 9.94
C ILE A 148 2.01 11.06 11.18
N ALA A 149 2.67 10.85 12.32
CA ALA A 149 2.24 11.45 13.57
C ALA A 149 2.58 12.93 13.69
N ASN A 150 3.42 13.50 12.82
CA ASN A 150 3.79 14.91 12.90
C ASN A 150 2.69 15.80 12.33
N PRO A 151 2.04 16.66 13.16
CA PRO A 151 0.94 17.50 12.70
C PRO A 151 1.35 18.52 11.63
N ALA A 152 2.64 18.89 11.55
CA ALA A 152 3.11 19.82 10.53
C ALA A 152 3.23 19.16 9.13
N TYR A 153 3.34 17.85 9.04
CA TYR A 153 3.23 17.11 7.78
C TYR A 153 1.77 17.08 7.29
N GLY A 154 0.81 16.96 8.24
CA GLY A 154 -0.62 17.01 7.93
C GLY A 154 -1.14 15.73 7.26
N SER A 155 -0.60 14.57 7.63
CA SER A 155 -1.08 13.28 7.11
C SER A 155 -2.52 12.99 7.54
N ASP A 156 -3.35 12.56 6.60
CA ASP A 156 -4.69 12.01 6.85
C ASP A 156 -4.67 10.52 7.24
N ARG A 157 -3.45 9.93 7.37
CA ARG A 157 -3.23 8.52 7.77
C ARG A 157 -3.16 8.30 9.28
N TRP A 158 -3.28 9.36 10.08
CA TRP A 158 -3.39 9.22 11.52
C TRP A 158 -4.68 8.48 11.89
N THR A 159 -4.59 7.42 12.71
CA THR A 159 -5.72 6.57 13.10
C THR A 159 -5.65 6.19 14.58
N ASP A 160 -6.78 5.74 15.13
CA ASP A 160 -6.84 5.18 16.49
C ASP A 160 -6.00 3.91 16.63
N SER A 161 -5.85 3.13 15.56
CA SER A 161 -4.97 1.96 15.55
C SER A 161 -3.50 2.35 15.80
N LEU A 162 -3.03 3.44 15.19
CA LEU A 162 -1.70 3.99 15.45
C LEU A 162 -1.59 4.54 16.88
N ALA A 163 -2.64 5.19 17.39
CA ALA A 163 -2.67 5.70 18.74
C ALA A 163 -2.55 4.60 19.82
N ASN A 164 -2.71 3.32 19.47
CA ASN A 164 -2.47 2.17 20.34
C ASN A 164 -0.97 1.95 20.63
N ILE A 165 -0.05 2.48 19.82
CA ILE A 165 1.39 2.43 20.10
C ILE A 165 1.69 3.35 21.30
N VAL A 166 2.42 2.82 22.29
CA VAL A 166 2.80 3.57 23.49
C VAL A 166 3.62 4.80 23.10
N GLY A 167 3.22 5.98 23.60
CA GLY A 167 3.92 7.25 23.38
C GLY A 167 3.65 7.91 22.03
N LEU A 168 3.02 7.24 21.05
CA LEU A 168 2.80 7.85 19.73
C LEU A 168 1.80 9.01 19.78
N SER A 169 0.74 8.93 20.60
CA SER A 169 -0.18 10.03 20.80
C SER A 169 0.47 11.25 21.49
N ASP A 170 1.42 11.02 22.41
CA ASP A 170 2.16 12.10 23.06
C ASP A 170 3.12 12.79 22.07
N TYR A 171 3.74 12.01 21.18
CA TYR A 171 4.51 12.55 20.05
C TYR A 171 3.63 13.39 19.11
N HIS A 172 2.47 12.85 18.71
CA HIS A 172 1.53 13.52 17.82
C HIS A 172 1.04 14.87 18.38
N THR A 173 0.78 14.92 19.68
CA THR A 173 0.33 16.16 20.35
C THR A 173 1.46 17.10 20.77
N GLY A 174 2.73 16.75 20.46
CA GLY A 174 3.90 17.55 20.80
C GLY A 174 4.32 17.51 22.27
N LYS A 175 3.70 16.62 23.09
CA LYS A 175 4.07 16.43 24.51
C LYS A 175 5.38 15.66 24.65
N ALA A 176 5.72 14.81 23.69
CA ALA A 176 6.98 14.07 23.63
C ALA A 176 7.75 14.38 22.35
N LYS A 177 9.07 14.22 22.40
CA LYS A 177 9.97 14.40 21.23
C LYS A 177 10.34 13.06 20.57
N THR A 178 10.04 11.95 21.21
CA THR A 178 10.31 10.60 20.75
C THR A 178 9.11 9.71 21.02
N ILE A 179 9.02 8.57 20.33
CA ILE A 179 7.96 7.59 20.49
C ILE A 179 8.45 6.54 21.49
N SER A 180 8.08 6.65 22.77
CA SER A 180 8.62 5.79 23.85
C SER A 180 8.33 4.30 23.67
N GLY A 181 7.30 3.93 22.93
CA GLY A 181 6.94 2.54 22.62
C GLY A 181 7.71 1.93 21.46
N ILE A 182 8.59 2.67 20.79
CA ILE A 182 9.44 2.13 19.72
C ILE A 182 10.88 2.09 20.23
N THR A 183 11.50 0.91 20.15
CA THR A 183 12.88 0.69 20.59
C THR A 183 13.66 -0.12 19.57
N PHE A 184 14.98 -0.04 19.64
CA PHE A 184 15.91 -0.64 18.68
C PHE A 184 16.87 -1.59 19.40
N PRO A 185 16.55 -2.89 19.53
CA PRO A 185 17.38 -3.87 20.24
C PRO A 185 18.82 -3.97 19.75
N ASP A 186 19.07 -3.72 18.45
CA ASP A 186 20.37 -3.72 17.79
C ASP A 186 20.85 -2.31 17.35
N GLY A 187 20.21 -1.24 17.91
CA GLY A 187 20.50 0.15 17.62
C GLY A 187 19.68 0.72 16.46
N GLU A 188 19.62 2.05 16.35
CA GLU A 188 18.85 2.77 15.32
C GLU A 188 19.30 2.43 13.89
N ASN A 189 20.59 2.17 13.69
CA ASN A 189 21.17 1.75 12.41
C ASN A 189 21.08 0.23 12.21
N GLY A 190 20.49 -0.50 13.15
CA GLY A 190 20.25 -1.94 13.09
C GLY A 190 19.07 -2.30 12.19
N LYS A 191 18.60 -3.52 12.38
CA LYS A 191 17.53 -4.12 11.58
C LYS A 191 16.31 -4.54 12.41
N VAL A 192 16.40 -4.41 13.74
CA VAL A 192 15.36 -4.90 14.66
C VAL A 192 14.64 -3.72 15.31
N ILE A 193 13.34 -3.70 15.16
CA ILE A 193 12.44 -2.72 15.76
C ILE A 193 11.48 -3.47 16.69
N LYS A 194 11.36 -3.00 17.93
CA LYS A 194 10.35 -3.49 18.86
C LYS A 194 9.34 -2.39 19.14
N ILE A 195 8.06 -2.71 18.95
CA ILE A 195 6.93 -1.81 19.18
C ILE A 195 6.13 -2.32 20.37
N GLN A 196 5.92 -1.45 21.36
CA GLN A 196 5.06 -1.68 22.52
C GLN A 196 3.67 -1.11 22.26
N PHE A 197 2.64 -1.92 22.45
CA PHE A 197 1.24 -1.53 22.36
C PHE A 197 0.61 -1.36 23.74
N LYS A 198 -0.42 -0.54 23.82
CA LYS A 198 -1.26 -0.42 25.03
C LYS A 198 -2.09 -1.69 25.22
N GLU A 199 -2.57 -2.24 24.10
CA GLU A 199 -3.34 -3.49 24.09
C GLU A 199 -3.09 -4.28 22.80
N MET A 200 -3.28 -5.61 22.88
CA MET A 200 -3.24 -6.50 21.72
C MET A 200 -4.66 -6.71 21.20
N THR A 201 -4.82 -6.59 19.90
CA THR A 201 -6.13 -6.73 19.24
C THR A 201 -6.08 -7.87 18.23
N PRO A 202 -7.09 -8.76 18.17
CA PRO A 202 -7.17 -9.77 17.12
C PRO A 202 -7.04 -9.16 15.73
N GLY A 203 -6.25 -9.79 14.86
CA GLY A 203 -6.08 -9.33 13.47
C GLY A 203 -5.10 -8.18 13.28
N MET A 204 -4.26 -7.83 14.26
CA MET A 204 -3.28 -6.75 14.11
C MET A 204 -2.33 -6.96 12.92
N THR A 205 -2.03 -8.20 12.53
CA THR A 205 -1.19 -8.52 11.36
C THR A 205 -1.95 -8.63 10.04
N GLN A 206 -3.19 -8.15 10.00
CA GLN A 206 -3.93 -8.01 8.77
C GLN A 206 -3.51 -6.72 8.06
N SER A 207 -3.09 -6.82 6.80
CA SER A 207 -2.73 -5.65 5.97
C SER A 207 -3.91 -4.67 5.86
N GLY A 208 -3.62 -3.39 5.93
CA GLY A 208 -4.61 -2.33 5.83
C GLY A 208 -5.39 -2.02 7.11
N ASN A 209 -5.17 -2.73 8.24
CA ASN A 209 -5.88 -2.44 9.49
C ASN A 209 -5.27 -1.28 10.31
N GLY A 210 -4.15 -0.73 9.86
CA GLY A 210 -3.53 0.48 10.40
C GLY A 210 -2.70 0.32 11.67
N TYR A 211 -2.53 -0.91 12.21
CA TYR A 211 -1.65 -1.13 13.38
C TYR A 211 -0.16 -1.08 13.02
N PHE A 212 0.18 -1.51 11.81
CA PHE A 212 1.54 -1.48 11.30
C PHE A 212 1.60 -0.68 10.02
N LEU A 213 2.56 0.22 9.92
CA LEU A 213 2.89 0.86 8.67
C LEU A 213 3.65 -0.14 7.79
N GLU A 214 3.21 -0.26 6.54
CA GLU A 214 3.69 -1.31 5.65
C GLU A 214 4.88 -0.86 4.79
N THR A 215 5.37 0.35 5.02
CA THR A 215 6.43 0.99 4.24
C THR A 215 7.51 1.57 5.15
N VAL A 216 8.63 1.97 4.55
CA VAL A 216 9.74 2.66 5.20
C VAL A 216 9.99 4.02 4.56
N THR A 217 10.46 4.98 5.35
CA THR A 217 10.77 6.35 4.92
C THR A 217 12.26 6.62 5.18
N PRO A 218 13.04 7.09 4.18
CA PRO A 218 14.51 7.17 4.29
C PRO A 218 14.95 8.30 5.23
N TYR A 219 15.17 7.99 6.50
CA TYR A 219 15.50 8.95 7.55
C TYR A 219 16.74 9.79 7.21
N GLN A 220 17.86 9.14 6.92
CA GLN A 220 19.11 9.87 6.66
C GLN A 220 19.03 10.82 5.46
N TYR A 221 18.20 10.47 4.49
CA TYR A 221 17.98 11.28 3.29
C TYR A 221 17.04 12.47 3.55
N LEU A 222 16.05 12.31 4.42
CA LEU A 222 14.98 13.29 4.64
C LEU A 222 15.07 14.06 5.96
N LYS A 223 15.91 13.65 6.92
CA LYS A 223 15.94 14.23 8.28
C LYS A 223 16.13 15.74 8.35
N ASP A 224 16.76 16.34 7.33
CA ASP A 224 16.99 17.80 7.25
C ASP A 224 15.87 18.53 6.48
N VAL A 225 14.84 17.83 6.01
CA VAL A 225 13.64 18.41 5.39
C VAL A 225 12.61 18.67 6.48
N ALA A 226 12.14 19.90 6.60
CA ALA A 226 11.12 20.21 7.59
C ALA A 226 9.82 19.41 7.28
N PRO A 227 9.11 18.89 8.29
CA PRO A 227 7.91 18.05 8.07
C PRO A 227 6.88 18.69 7.14
N LYS A 228 6.62 19.99 7.27
CA LYS A 228 5.69 20.74 6.41
C LYS A 228 6.10 20.79 4.93
N ASP A 229 7.38 20.59 4.63
CA ASP A 229 7.94 20.69 3.28
C ASP A 229 8.17 19.30 2.65
N LEU A 230 7.92 18.20 3.38
CA LEU A 230 8.14 16.85 2.90
C LEU A 230 7.34 16.53 1.63
N ALA A 231 6.07 16.89 1.58
CA ALA A 231 5.19 16.60 0.43
C ALA A 231 5.63 17.31 -0.86
N SER A 232 6.37 18.41 -0.78
CA SER A 232 6.81 19.22 -1.93
C SER A 232 8.33 19.17 -2.19
N SER A 233 9.08 18.48 -1.34
CA SER A 233 10.53 18.37 -1.48
C SER A 233 10.92 17.62 -2.76
N PRO A 234 11.93 18.08 -3.51
CA PRO A 234 12.51 17.29 -4.60
C PRO A 234 12.98 15.89 -4.17
N LYS A 235 13.33 15.70 -2.90
CA LYS A 235 13.74 14.41 -2.34
C LYS A 235 12.59 13.41 -2.25
N THR A 236 11.36 13.87 -2.23
CA THR A 236 10.15 13.03 -2.18
C THR A 236 9.34 13.06 -3.47
N THR A 237 9.62 13.99 -4.38
CA THR A 237 8.85 14.16 -5.61
C THR A 237 9.59 13.74 -6.87
N THR A 238 10.78 14.28 -7.12
CA THR A 238 11.52 14.04 -8.37
C THR A 238 12.79 13.20 -8.20
N LYS A 239 13.31 13.07 -6.98
CA LYS A 239 14.53 12.34 -6.65
C LYS A 239 14.35 11.43 -5.43
N PRO A 240 13.28 10.62 -5.37
CA PRO A 240 13.02 9.79 -4.20
C PRO A 240 13.99 8.61 -4.11
N LEU A 241 14.18 8.10 -2.91
CA LEU A 241 14.76 6.78 -2.67
C LEU A 241 13.64 5.75 -2.54
N VAL A 242 13.82 4.59 -3.15
CA VAL A 242 12.89 3.46 -3.14
C VAL A 242 13.63 2.16 -2.84
N THR A 243 12.91 1.12 -2.42
CA THR A 243 13.48 -0.21 -2.11
C THR A 243 13.13 -1.28 -3.15
N GLY A 244 12.21 -0.98 -4.06
CA GLY A 244 11.66 -1.91 -5.04
C GLY A 244 12.57 -2.25 -6.23
N PRO A 245 12.07 -3.11 -7.14
CA PRO A 245 12.84 -3.61 -8.29
C PRO A 245 13.22 -2.53 -9.30
N PHE A 246 12.43 -1.46 -9.40
CA PHE A 246 12.71 -0.31 -10.24
C PHE A 246 12.81 0.96 -9.40
N LYS A 247 13.58 1.93 -9.90
CA LYS A 247 13.69 3.26 -9.31
C LYS A 247 13.30 4.34 -10.31
N PRO A 248 12.71 5.45 -9.87
CA PRO A 248 12.46 6.60 -10.73
C PRO A 248 13.74 7.14 -11.32
N ALA A 249 13.78 7.36 -12.62
CA ALA A 249 14.90 7.97 -13.35
C ALA A 249 14.51 9.35 -13.89
N ASN A 250 13.25 9.54 -14.24
CA ASN A 250 12.70 10.82 -14.64
C ASN A 250 11.26 10.94 -14.19
N VAL A 251 10.90 12.07 -13.60
CA VAL A 251 9.54 12.39 -13.16
C VAL A 251 9.16 13.73 -13.74
N VAL A 252 8.12 13.74 -14.56
CA VAL A 252 7.48 14.94 -15.08
C VAL A 252 6.15 15.09 -14.35
N ALA A 253 6.08 16.10 -13.47
CA ALA A 253 4.92 16.31 -12.61
C ALA A 253 3.64 16.46 -13.45
N GLY A 254 2.61 15.71 -13.08
CA GLY A 254 1.34 15.69 -13.77
C GLY A 254 1.30 14.83 -15.04
N GLU A 255 2.42 14.38 -15.57
CA GLU A 255 2.49 13.78 -16.91
C GLU A 255 3.02 12.34 -16.89
N SER A 256 4.25 12.11 -16.37
CA SER A 256 4.89 10.81 -16.57
C SER A 256 5.94 10.47 -15.52
N ILE A 257 6.19 9.17 -15.39
CA ILE A 257 7.28 8.62 -14.59
C ILE A 257 8.01 7.57 -15.43
N LYS A 258 9.32 7.77 -15.64
CA LYS A 258 10.20 6.75 -16.22
C LYS A 258 10.96 6.05 -15.10
N TYR A 259 10.88 4.73 -15.08
CA TYR A 259 11.58 3.86 -14.16
C TYR A 259 12.68 3.09 -14.86
N VAL A 260 13.79 2.83 -14.15
CA VAL A 260 14.88 1.95 -14.58
C VAL A 260 15.18 0.92 -13.49
N PRO A 261 15.79 -0.22 -13.82
CA PRO A 261 16.14 -1.23 -12.82
C PRO A 261 16.92 -0.65 -11.64
N ASN A 262 16.51 -1.01 -10.43
CA ASN A 262 17.23 -0.70 -9.21
C ASN A 262 18.40 -1.68 -9.02
N PRO A 263 19.67 -1.25 -9.11
CA PRO A 263 20.83 -2.13 -8.98
C PRO A 263 20.96 -2.74 -7.58
N TYR A 264 20.34 -2.10 -6.57
CA TYR A 264 20.42 -2.50 -5.16
C TYR A 264 19.21 -3.29 -4.68
N TYR A 265 18.26 -3.60 -5.58
CA TYR A 265 17.10 -4.42 -5.23
C TYR A 265 17.55 -5.80 -4.71
N TRP A 266 16.98 -6.22 -3.59
CA TRP A 266 17.33 -7.47 -2.91
C TRP A 266 16.80 -8.74 -3.61
N GLY A 267 15.74 -8.61 -4.42
CA GLY A 267 15.12 -9.71 -5.12
C GLY A 267 15.69 -9.98 -6.52
N GLU A 268 14.95 -10.72 -7.33
CA GLU A 268 15.32 -10.99 -8.72
C GLU A 268 15.39 -9.69 -9.53
N LYS A 269 16.49 -9.51 -10.24
CA LYS A 269 16.70 -8.27 -11.02
C LYS A 269 15.73 -8.21 -12.19
N PRO A 270 15.09 -7.05 -12.43
CA PRO A 270 14.23 -6.86 -13.59
C PRO A 270 14.95 -7.15 -14.91
N LYS A 271 14.19 -7.69 -15.87
CA LYS A 271 14.70 -7.95 -17.21
C LYS A 271 14.48 -6.79 -18.18
N LEU A 272 13.47 -5.95 -17.95
CA LEU A 272 13.22 -4.73 -18.73
C LEU A 272 14.31 -3.68 -18.51
N ASN A 273 14.62 -2.91 -19.55
CA ASN A 273 15.51 -1.75 -19.45
C ASN A 273 14.81 -0.56 -18.80
N SER A 274 13.53 -0.34 -19.10
CA SER A 274 12.74 0.72 -18.49
C SER A 274 11.24 0.42 -18.52
N ILE A 275 10.52 1.10 -17.63
CA ILE A 275 9.06 1.22 -17.66
C ILE A 275 8.74 2.71 -17.64
N THR A 276 7.91 3.17 -18.58
CA THR A 276 7.43 4.55 -18.59
C THR A 276 5.91 4.54 -18.45
N TYR A 277 5.42 5.17 -17.39
CA TYR A 277 4.00 5.47 -17.21
C TYR A 277 3.73 6.88 -17.66
N GLU A 278 2.68 7.07 -18.47
CA GLU A 278 2.25 8.38 -18.95
C GLU A 278 0.75 8.55 -18.67
N THR A 279 0.36 9.72 -18.15
CA THR A 279 -1.07 10.04 -18.00
C THR A 279 -1.63 10.45 -19.35
N VAL A 280 -2.81 9.94 -19.70
CA VAL A 280 -3.56 10.32 -20.89
C VAL A 280 -4.95 10.77 -20.47
N SER A 281 -5.42 11.90 -21.01
CA SER A 281 -6.79 12.34 -20.74
C SER A 281 -7.81 11.41 -21.37
N THR A 282 -9.03 11.38 -20.80
CA THR A 282 -10.15 10.57 -21.30
C THR A 282 -10.41 10.81 -22.79
N ASN A 283 -10.27 12.06 -23.23
CA ASN A 283 -10.51 12.47 -24.63
C ASN A 283 -9.41 12.03 -25.62
N LYS A 284 -8.24 11.62 -25.11
CA LYS A 284 -7.07 11.20 -25.93
C LYS A 284 -6.72 9.74 -25.77
N SER A 285 -7.53 8.96 -25.04
CA SER A 285 -7.24 7.55 -24.77
C SER A 285 -7.17 6.68 -26.02
N VAL A 286 -7.91 7.04 -27.08
CA VAL A 286 -7.87 6.31 -28.37
C VAL A 286 -6.54 6.56 -29.09
N ASP A 287 -6.01 7.78 -29.02
CA ASP A 287 -4.74 8.13 -29.68
C ASP A 287 -3.55 7.43 -29.00
N ALA A 288 -3.64 7.16 -27.68
CA ALA A 288 -2.62 6.46 -26.93
C ALA A 288 -2.48 4.96 -27.29
N LEU A 289 -3.52 4.36 -27.89
CA LEU A 289 -3.49 2.97 -28.36
C LEU A 289 -2.80 2.80 -29.72
N SER A 290 -2.39 3.88 -30.39
CA SER A 290 -1.75 3.87 -31.68
C SER A 290 -0.20 3.92 -31.66
N TYR A 291 0.42 3.70 -30.48
CA TYR A 291 1.87 3.66 -30.31
C TYR A 291 2.41 2.26 -30.09
#